data_e001978fde7f9783114b5c6f432eef7e
#
_entry.id   e001978fde7f9783114b5c6f432eef7e
#
_cell.length_a   1.000
_cell.length_b   1.000
_cell.length_c   1.000
_cell.angle_alpha   90.00
_cell.angle_beta   90.00
_cell.angle_gamma   90.00
#
_symmetry.space_group_name_H-M   'P 1'
#
loop_
_entity.id
_entity.type
_entity.pdbx_description
1 polymer ?
#
loop_
_entity_poly.entity_id
_entity_poly.type
_entity_poly.pdbx_seq_one_letter_code
_entity_poly.pdbx_strand_id
1 'polypeptide(L)'
;MKEALYLAGFAKQVTIVHFEDQLGCIAEFRQKVAAAGNISVRLASRLHAVYGQDQVERLEIASEQDGSIETIEDPGCGIFVYAGILPNTELYTELALEGGYIPTNDKMETAIPGVYAAGDIRAKQVRQVATAVSDGAIAAINAAME
;
A
#
# COMPACT_ATOMS: atom_id res chain seq x y z
N MET A 1 -4.06 8.44 -0.37
CA MET A 1 -4.54 9.84 -0.19
C MET A 1 -3.67 10.87 -0.88
N LYS A 2 -2.35 10.88 -0.70
CA LYS A 2 -1.45 11.82 -1.43
C LYS A 2 -1.59 11.66 -2.93
N GLU A 3 -1.61 10.45 -3.41
CA GLU A 3 -1.77 10.07 -4.81
C GLU A 3 -3.10 10.58 -5.38
N ALA A 4 -4.20 10.44 -4.64
CA ALA A 4 -5.50 10.94 -5.07
C ALA A 4 -5.53 12.47 -5.21
N LEU A 5 -4.91 13.19 -4.26
CA LEU A 5 -4.76 14.65 -4.35
C LEU A 5 -3.86 15.07 -5.51
N TYR A 6 -2.80 14.32 -5.79
CA TYR A 6 -1.94 14.54 -6.94
C TYR A 6 -2.70 14.32 -8.26
N LEU A 7 -3.41 13.19 -8.37
CA LEU A 7 -4.21 12.85 -9.56
C LEU A 7 -5.32 13.87 -9.80
N ALA A 8 -5.93 14.42 -8.76
CA ALA A 8 -6.95 15.46 -8.88
C ALA A 8 -6.46 16.75 -9.57
N GLY A 9 -5.14 16.96 -9.64
CA GLY A 9 -4.54 18.07 -10.39
C GLY A 9 -4.56 17.86 -11.91
N PHE A 10 -4.78 16.63 -12.40
CA PHE A 10 -4.72 16.28 -13.82
C PHE A 10 -6.03 15.65 -14.31
N ALA A 11 -6.69 14.90 -13.46
CA ALA A 11 -7.95 14.22 -13.81
C ALA A 11 -9.14 15.16 -13.63
N LYS A 12 -10.14 14.98 -14.49
CA LYS A 12 -11.43 15.68 -14.38
C LYS A 12 -12.15 15.31 -13.08
N GLN A 13 -12.09 14.04 -12.71
CA GLN A 13 -12.71 13.48 -11.52
C GLN A 13 -11.80 12.37 -10.96
N VAL A 14 -11.69 12.27 -9.64
CA VAL A 14 -11.02 11.18 -8.94
C VAL A 14 -12.01 10.55 -7.97
N THR A 15 -12.15 9.22 -8.02
CA THR A 15 -12.96 8.48 -7.06
C THR A 15 -12.04 7.62 -6.19
N ILE A 16 -12.05 7.85 -4.89
CA ILE A 16 -11.37 7.01 -3.91
C ILE A 16 -12.32 5.89 -3.50
N VAL A 17 -11.95 4.65 -3.75
CA VAL A 17 -12.66 3.46 -3.27
C VAL A 17 -11.90 2.89 -2.08
N HIS A 18 -12.55 2.78 -0.93
CA HIS A 18 -11.92 2.36 0.33
C HIS A 18 -12.80 1.33 1.06
N PHE A 19 -12.20 0.26 1.51
CA PHE A 19 -12.92 -0.89 2.07
C PHE A 19 -13.43 -0.66 3.50
N GLU A 20 -12.82 0.26 4.25
CA GLU A 20 -13.27 0.61 5.60
C GLU A 20 -14.37 1.68 5.55
N ASP A 21 -15.04 1.88 6.68
CA ASP A 21 -16.11 2.86 6.87
C ASP A 21 -15.59 4.29 7.05
N GLN A 22 -14.28 4.46 7.18
CA GLN A 22 -13.60 5.75 7.27
C GLN A 22 -12.20 5.71 6.66
N LEU A 23 -11.72 6.84 6.16
CA LEU A 23 -10.38 6.94 5.59
C LEU A 23 -9.31 6.80 6.66
N GLY A 24 -8.49 5.74 6.60
CA GLY A 24 -7.36 5.46 7.47
C GLY A 24 -6.15 6.38 7.23
N CYS A 25 -6.33 7.69 7.28
CA CYS A 25 -5.24 8.66 7.09
C CYS A 25 -5.30 9.79 8.13
N ILE A 26 -4.21 10.58 8.23
CA ILE A 26 -4.15 11.74 9.14
C ILE A 26 -5.21 12.80 8.77
N ALA A 27 -5.65 13.58 9.77
CA ALA A 27 -6.73 14.54 9.62
C ALA A 27 -6.49 15.55 8.50
N GLU A 28 -5.25 16.01 8.31
CA GLU A 28 -4.89 16.95 7.25
C GLU A 28 -5.26 16.43 5.84
N PHE A 29 -4.99 15.16 5.54
CA PHE A 29 -5.34 14.57 4.24
C PHE A 29 -6.85 14.40 4.08
N ARG A 30 -7.58 14.03 5.15
CA ARG A 30 -9.04 13.99 5.10
C ARG A 30 -9.64 15.34 4.78
N GLN A 31 -9.15 16.41 5.41
CA GLN A 31 -9.59 17.78 5.14
C GLN A 31 -9.29 18.21 3.70
N LYS A 32 -8.09 17.93 3.19
CA LYS A 32 -7.71 18.25 1.80
C LYS A 32 -8.57 17.50 0.78
N VAL A 33 -8.85 16.23 1.02
CA VAL A 33 -9.74 15.42 0.16
C VAL A 33 -11.16 15.96 0.19
N ALA A 34 -11.69 16.28 1.38
CA ALA A 34 -13.04 16.85 1.52
C ALA A 34 -13.18 18.23 0.87
N ALA A 35 -12.10 19.03 0.84
CA ALA A 35 -12.10 20.35 0.20
C ALA A 35 -11.89 20.30 -1.32
N ALA A 36 -11.43 19.19 -1.87
CA ALA A 36 -11.19 19.04 -3.30
C ALA A 36 -12.52 18.83 -4.05
N GLY A 37 -12.86 19.77 -4.92
CA GLY A 37 -14.15 19.77 -5.63
C GLY A 37 -14.31 18.66 -6.67
N ASN A 38 -13.22 17.97 -7.04
CA ASN A 38 -13.19 16.89 -8.02
C ASN A 38 -12.75 15.54 -7.43
N ILE A 39 -12.80 15.37 -6.09
CA ILE A 39 -12.58 14.08 -5.44
C ILE A 39 -13.88 13.60 -4.80
N SER A 40 -14.31 12.40 -5.14
CA SER A 40 -15.37 11.67 -4.45
C SER A 40 -14.80 10.50 -3.66
N VAL A 41 -15.47 10.11 -2.57
CA VAL A 41 -15.04 9.01 -1.70
C VAL A 41 -16.18 8.01 -1.59
N ARG A 42 -15.87 6.73 -1.87
CA ARG A 42 -16.72 5.58 -1.64
C ARG A 42 -16.11 4.74 -0.54
N LEU A 43 -16.69 4.82 0.64
CA LEU A 43 -16.30 4.04 1.82
C LEU A 43 -17.00 2.67 1.80
N ALA A 44 -16.53 1.75 2.63
CA ALA A 44 -17.04 0.39 2.75
C ALA A 44 -17.25 -0.27 1.37
N SER A 45 -16.28 -0.09 0.47
CA SER A 45 -16.40 -0.52 -0.94
C SER A 45 -15.07 -1.05 -1.46
N ARG A 46 -15.13 -2.05 -2.35
CA ARG A 46 -13.96 -2.62 -3.04
C ARG A 46 -14.16 -2.64 -4.55
N LEU A 47 -13.08 -2.50 -5.28
CA LEU A 47 -13.06 -2.86 -6.70
C LEU A 47 -13.27 -4.38 -6.81
N HIS A 48 -14.35 -4.79 -7.47
CA HIS A 48 -14.72 -6.20 -7.64
C HIS A 48 -14.18 -6.77 -8.95
N ALA A 49 -14.41 -6.07 -10.04
CA ALA A 49 -13.95 -6.50 -11.37
C ALA A 49 -13.69 -5.31 -12.29
N VAL A 50 -12.86 -5.54 -13.29
CA VAL A 50 -12.53 -4.57 -14.36
C VAL A 50 -12.68 -5.28 -15.70
N TYR A 51 -13.30 -4.61 -16.66
CA TYR A 51 -13.56 -5.12 -18.00
C TYR A 51 -13.07 -4.15 -19.07
N GLY A 52 -12.61 -4.68 -20.17
CA GLY A 52 -12.11 -3.96 -21.34
C GLY A 52 -11.01 -4.77 -22.05
N GLN A 53 -10.62 -4.36 -23.25
CA GLN A 53 -9.52 -4.98 -24.00
C GLN A 53 -8.28 -4.08 -24.00
N ASP A 54 -8.33 -2.97 -24.74
CA ASP A 54 -7.20 -2.04 -24.84
C ASP A 54 -7.22 -0.95 -23.76
N GLN A 55 -8.37 -0.72 -23.17
CA GLN A 55 -8.59 0.24 -22.08
C GLN A 55 -9.69 -0.25 -21.16
N VAL A 56 -9.79 0.35 -19.98
CA VAL A 56 -10.94 0.10 -19.11
C VAL A 56 -12.20 0.61 -19.79
N GLU A 57 -13.23 -0.23 -19.86
CA GLU A 57 -14.55 0.12 -20.41
C GLU A 57 -15.59 0.18 -19.30
N ARG A 58 -15.50 -0.77 -18.38
CA ARG A 58 -16.45 -0.95 -17.29
C ARG A 58 -15.73 -1.47 -16.04
N LEU A 59 -16.21 -1.10 -14.89
CA LEU A 59 -15.74 -1.62 -13.61
C LEU A 59 -16.92 -1.95 -12.70
N GLU A 60 -16.69 -2.83 -11.75
CA GLU A 60 -17.67 -3.23 -10.75
C GLU A 60 -17.12 -2.90 -9.37
N ILE A 61 -17.94 -2.26 -8.54
CA ILE A 61 -17.65 -1.93 -7.16
C ILE A 61 -18.59 -2.74 -6.26
N ALA A 62 -18.02 -3.52 -5.35
CA ALA A 62 -18.78 -4.25 -4.35
C ALA A 62 -18.86 -3.45 -3.05
N SER A 63 -20.04 -3.45 -2.44
CA SER A 63 -20.28 -2.91 -1.10
C SER A 63 -19.83 -3.93 -0.04
N GLU A 64 -19.05 -3.49 0.93
CA GLU A 64 -18.66 -4.31 2.10
C GLU A 64 -19.79 -4.45 3.14
N GLN A 65 -20.85 -3.66 3.00
CA GLN A 65 -21.97 -3.67 3.95
C GLN A 65 -23.00 -4.76 3.65
N ASP A 66 -23.36 -4.93 2.37
CA ASP A 66 -24.43 -5.81 1.95
C ASP A 66 -24.05 -6.73 0.78
N GLY A 67 -22.81 -6.63 0.29
CA GLY A 67 -22.31 -7.42 -0.84
C GLY A 67 -22.91 -7.05 -2.20
N SER A 68 -23.69 -5.98 -2.28
CA SER A 68 -24.24 -5.49 -3.56
C SER A 68 -23.13 -5.07 -4.51
N ILE A 69 -23.35 -5.26 -5.81
CA ILE A 69 -22.39 -4.89 -6.85
C ILE A 69 -23.01 -3.80 -7.72
N GLU A 70 -22.32 -2.67 -7.83
CA GLU A 70 -22.64 -1.59 -8.73
C GLU A 70 -21.72 -1.66 -9.95
N THR A 71 -22.32 -1.60 -11.15
CA THR A 71 -21.59 -1.53 -12.41
C THR A 71 -21.45 -0.07 -12.83
N ILE A 72 -20.24 0.35 -13.16
CA ILE A 72 -19.89 1.69 -13.61
C ILE A 72 -19.28 1.59 -15.00
N GLU A 73 -19.88 2.27 -15.97
CA GLU A 73 -19.32 2.44 -17.31
C GLU A 73 -18.54 3.76 -17.35
N ASP A 74 -17.24 3.68 -17.46
CA ASP A 74 -16.34 4.84 -17.54
C ASP A 74 -15.16 4.52 -18.47
N PRO A 75 -15.41 4.55 -19.79
CA PRO A 75 -14.42 4.20 -20.80
C PRO A 75 -13.18 5.09 -20.71
N GLY A 76 -12.00 4.44 -20.62
CA GLY A 76 -10.71 5.12 -20.54
C GLY A 76 -10.34 5.65 -19.17
N CYS A 77 -11.07 5.30 -18.11
CA CYS A 77 -10.66 5.65 -16.75
C CYS A 77 -9.35 4.95 -16.36
N GLY A 78 -8.53 5.62 -15.56
CA GLY A 78 -7.31 5.05 -14.96
C GLY A 78 -7.59 4.45 -13.59
N ILE A 79 -7.08 3.26 -13.32
CA ILE A 79 -7.21 2.60 -12.02
C ILE A 79 -5.84 2.56 -11.34
N PHE A 80 -5.74 3.12 -10.15
CA PHE A 80 -4.54 3.16 -9.32
C PHE A 80 -4.76 2.37 -8.04
N VAL A 81 -4.02 1.26 -7.87
CA VAL A 81 -4.20 0.34 -6.74
C VAL A 81 -3.20 0.65 -5.64
N TYR A 82 -3.70 1.05 -4.48
CA TYR A 82 -2.94 1.31 -3.25
C TYR A 82 -3.58 0.56 -2.07
N ALA A 83 -3.73 -0.76 -2.22
CA ALA A 83 -4.48 -1.61 -1.29
C ALA A 83 -3.63 -2.24 -0.17
N GLY A 84 -2.45 -1.68 0.09
CA GLY A 84 -1.51 -2.20 1.09
C GLY A 84 -0.19 -2.65 0.48
N ILE A 85 0.69 -3.16 1.35
CA ILE A 85 2.02 -3.64 0.98
C ILE A 85 2.19 -5.02 1.59
N LEU A 86 2.61 -5.99 0.76
CA LEU A 86 3.07 -7.29 1.19
C LEU A 86 4.59 -7.37 0.98
N PRO A 87 5.36 -7.85 1.95
CA PRO A 87 6.78 -8.03 1.77
C PRO A 87 7.06 -9.23 0.85
N ASN A 88 8.03 -9.09 -0.07
CA ASN A 88 8.45 -10.18 -0.95
C ASN A 88 9.43 -11.11 -0.23
N THR A 89 8.92 -11.93 0.66
CA THR A 89 9.70 -12.89 1.47
C THR A 89 9.67 -14.32 0.95
N GLU A 90 9.00 -14.55 -0.17
CA GLU A 90 8.80 -15.88 -0.77
C GLU A 90 10.11 -16.61 -1.12
N LEU A 91 11.18 -15.83 -1.38
CA LEU A 91 12.52 -16.37 -1.68
C LEU A 91 13.28 -16.83 -0.43
N TYR A 92 12.81 -16.48 0.77
CA TYR A 92 13.52 -16.70 2.03
C TYR A 92 12.78 -17.73 2.90
N THR A 93 12.53 -18.92 2.33
CA THR A 93 11.71 -19.98 2.95
C THR A 93 12.33 -20.57 4.22
N GLU A 94 13.62 -20.38 4.46
CA GLU A 94 14.35 -20.88 5.62
C GLU A 94 14.25 -19.93 6.84
N LEU A 95 13.79 -18.70 6.62
CA LEU A 95 13.61 -17.71 7.68
C LEU A 95 12.22 -17.80 8.30
N ALA A 96 12.17 -17.83 9.63
CA ALA A 96 10.91 -17.63 10.34
C ALA A 96 10.43 -16.19 10.13
N LEU A 97 9.15 -16.02 9.75
CA LEU A 97 8.57 -14.71 9.47
C LEU A 97 7.62 -14.29 10.58
N GLU A 98 7.56 -12.99 10.85
CA GLU A 98 6.58 -12.35 11.74
C GLU A 98 5.65 -11.45 10.91
N GLY A 99 4.37 -11.84 10.81
CA GLY A 99 3.40 -11.13 9.97
C GLY A 99 3.80 -11.03 8.49
N GLY A 100 4.58 -11.98 7.98
CA GLY A 100 5.12 -12.00 6.63
C GLY A 100 6.47 -11.28 6.48
N TYR A 101 6.96 -10.60 7.50
CA TYR A 101 8.23 -9.84 7.50
C TYR A 101 9.35 -10.61 8.19
N ILE A 102 10.60 -10.27 7.89
CA ILE A 102 11.80 -10.88 8.49
C ILE A 102 12.08 -10.22 9.84
N PRO A 103 11.99 -10.94 10.99
CA PRO A 103 12.39 -10.41 12.28
C PRO A 103 13.92 -10.30 12.37
N THR A 104 14.40 -9.22 12.99
CA THR A 104 15.83 -9.01 13.23
C THR A 104 16.03 -8.40 14.62
N ASN A 105 17.23 -8.56 15.15
CA ASN A 105 17.67 -7.83 16.33
C ASN A 105 18.14 -6.40 15.98
N ASP A 106 18.65 -5.66 16.97
CA ASP A 106 19.13 -4.29 16.79
C ASP A 106 20.37 -4.18 15.89
N LYS A 107 21.09 -5.28 15.67
CA LYS A 107 22.22 -5.35 14.74
C LYS A 107 21.81 -5.72 13.31
N MET A 108 20.53 -5.89 13.05
CA MET A 108 19.97 -6.34 11.78
C MET A 108 20.25 -7.82 11.47
N GLU A 109 20.70 -8.62 12.45
CA GLU A 109 20.91 -10.06 12.31
C GLU A 109 19.55 -10.78 12.29
N THR A 110 19.43 -11.78 11.41
CA THR A 110 18.28 -12.70 11.37
C THR A 110 18.53 -13.91 12.30
N ALA A 111 17.58 -14.85 12.31
CA ALA A 111 17.77 -16.12 13.03
C ALA A 111 18.86 -17.02 12.42
N ILE A 112 19.32 -16.75 11.20
CA ILE A 112 20.37 -17.51 10.51
C ILE A 112 21.69 -16.74 10.68
N PRO A 113 22.73 -17.35 11.32
CA PRO A 113 24.02 -16.70 11.48
C PRO A 113 24.63 -16.23 10.16
N GLY A 114 25.19 -15.02 10.14
CA GLY A 114 25.78 -14.39 8.97
C GLY A 114 24.76 -13.85 7.94
N VAL A 115 23.46 -13.96 8.24
CA VAL A 115 22.37 -13.41 7.39
C VAL A 115 21.74 -12.20 8.06
N TYR A 116 21.77 -11.09 7.35
CA TYR A 116 21.22 -9.80 7.78
C TYR A 116 20.03 -9.41 6.92
N ALA A 117 19.06 -8.72 7.53
CA ALA A 117 17.96 -8.11 6.77
C ALA A 117 17.84 -6.61 7.09
N ALA A 118 17.61 -5.80 6.06
CA ALA A 118 17.51 -4.35 6.18
C ALA A 118 16.38 -3.80 5.30
N GLY A 119 15.83 -2.66 5.69
CA GLY A 119 14.79 -1.98 4.92
C GLY A 119 13.38 -2.47 5.21
N ASP A 120 12.49 -2.30 4.23
CA ASP A 120 11.05 -2.49 4.40
C ASP A 120 10.62 -3.96 4.52
N ILE A 121 11.51 -4.89 4.21
CA ILE A 121 11.29 -6.34 4.35
C ILE A 121 11.33 -6.81 5.81
N ARG A 122 11.89 -6.00 6.72
CA ARG A 122 11.98 -6.32 8.15
C ARG A 122 10.66 -6.15 8.89
N ALA A 123 10.47 -6.95 9.94
CA ALA A 123 9.45 -6.70 10.96
C ALA A 123 9.79 -5.41 11.72
N LYS A 124 9.16 -4.29 11.35
CA LYS A 124 9.32 -2.96 11.97
C LYS A 124 8.08 -2.10 11.82
N GLN A 125 7.94 -1.10 12.69
CA GLN A 125 6.78 -0.22 12.72
C GLN A 125 6.80 0.81 11.59
N VAL A 126 7.95 1.41 11.29
CA VAL A 126 8.07 2.54 10.35
C VAL A 126 8.86 2.10 9.12
N ARG A 127 8.23 2.28 7.95
CA ARG A 127 8.80 1.97 6.62
C ARG A 127 8.93 3.26 5.83
N GLN A 128 10.16 3.79 5.78
CA GLN A 128 10.53 5.02 5.07
C GLN A 128 11.96 4.86 4.52
N VAL A 129 12.30 5.64 3.49
CA VAL A 129 13.66 5.65 2.92
C VAL A 129 14.71 5.86 3.99
N ALA A 130 14.51 6.82 4.90
CA ALA A 130 15.46 7.11 5.97
C ALA A 130 15.68 5.90 6.90
N THR A 131 14.62 5.17 7.27
CA THR A 131 14.76 3.97 8.10
C THR A 131 15.38 2.81 7.35
N ALA A 132 15.13 2.68 6.04
CA ALA A 132 15.76 1.66 5.21
C ALA A 132 17.28 1.90 5.07
N VAL A 133 17.70 3.14 4.86
CA VAL A 133 19.12 3.53 4.80
C VAL A 133 19.82 3.27 6.13
N SER A 134 19.18 3.64 7.25
CA SER A 134 19.71 3.37 8.60
C SER A 134 19.90 1.87 8.86
N ASP A 135 18.89 1.05 8.52
CA ASP A 135 18.99 -0.40 8.65
C ASP A 135 20.19 -0.96 7.85
N GLY A 136 20.33 -0.52 6.59
CA GLY A 136 21.43 -0.95 5.72
C GLY A 136 22.81 -0.60 6.27
N ALA A 137 22.97 0.60 6.83
CA ALA A 137 24.21 1.03 7.45
C ALA A 137 24.53 0.16 8.69
N ILE A 138 23.56 -0.10 9.55
CA ILE A 138 23.71 -0.93 10.74
C ILE A 138 24.08 -2.37 10.34
N ALA A 139 23.37 -2.95 9.37
CA ALA A 139 23.65 -4.30 8.88
C ALA A 139 25.09 -4.42 8.35
N ALA A 140 25.50 -3.47 7.48
CA ALA A 140 26.82 -3.48 6.86
C ALA A 140 27.96 -3.34 7.90
N ILE A 141 27.78 -2.46 8.89
CA ILE A 141 28.78 -2.25 9.95
C ILE A 141 28.93 -3.55 10.78
N ASN A 142 27.83 -4.18 11.20
CA ASN A 142 27.91 -5.39 12.01
C ASN A 142 28.46 -6.57 11.21
N ALA A 143 28.06 -6.74 9.95
CA ALA A 143 28.61 -7.79 9.09
C ALA A 143 30.10 -7.64 8.82
N ALA A 144 30.64 -6.41 8.82
CA ALA A 144 32.08 -6.17 8.65
C ALA A 144 32.91 -6.40 9.92
N MET A 145 32.25 -6.58 11.07
CA MET A 145 32.91 -6.82 12.37
C MET A 145 33.00 -8.30 12.74
N GLU A 146 32.32 -9.17 12.00
CA GLU A 146 32.42 -10.64 12.14
C GLU A 146 33.63 -11.19 11.37
#